data_f1d9a76adc5042556396c721130770df
#
_entry.id   f1d9a76adc5042556396c721130770df
#
_cell.length_a   1.000
_cell.length_b   1.000
_cell.length_c   1.000
_cell.angle_alpha   90.00
_cell.angle_beta   90.00
_cell.angle_gamma   90.00
#
_symmetry.space_group_name_H-M   'P 1'
#
loop_
_entity.id
_entity.type
_entity.pdbx_description
1 polymer ?
#
loop_
_entity_poly.entity_id
_entity_poly.type
_entity_poly.pdbx_seq_one_letter_code
_entity_poly.pdbx_strand_id
1 'polypeptide(L)'
;MERSLFRYILQHTWRNQVLLLIVTALSFPLIYVNLAIPKEIVNNAIGGKHIPQTVLGFEVTQISYLMALSFLLLALITLNGVIKYWLNVYSGVIGERALRRLRHDLYQQVLRFPLPQFKTMSSGEIIPMIVAETDPIGGFIGESISLPAFQGGLLVTYMVFIFMQDFWLGLAAVALYPPQVWLIPKLQKKINLLSKERVQQARALSDRIGETVAGAAEIRGNDTFHRERADISDRLGKIYAIRFDIFKRKFFVKFLNNFLAQITPFFFFSVGGYLVIKGRGDPNALSLGALVAVLAAYKDILSPWKELLQWYSTKEDVRIKYEQIVSQFEPPGIVDAKLMEEPPAAIPSIAGDIAATGLTY
;
A
#
# COMPACT_ATOMS: atom_id res chain seq x y z
N MET A 1 -23.33 -12.06 2.34
CA MET A 1 -21.88 -11.68 2.54
C MET A 1 -21.76 -10.42 3.39
N GLU A 2 -20.59 -10.19 4.03
CA GLU A 2 -20.38 -8.92 4.75
C GLU A 2 -20.23 -7.77 3.75
N ARG A 3 -21.04 -6.71 3.88
CA ARG A 3 -21.00 -5.57 2.96
C ARG A 3 -19.76 -4.70 3.12
N SER A 4 -19.13 -4.71 4.30
CA SER A 4 -17.94 -3.91 4.59
C SER A 4 -16.69 -4.77 4.53
N LEU A 5 -15.70 -4.39 3.71
CA LEU A 5 -14.40 -5.06 3.62
C LEU A 5 -13.71 -5.21 4.99
N PHE A 6 -13.68 -4.15 5.79
CA PHE A 6 -13.00 -4.20 7.10
C PHE A 6 -13.70 -5.12 8.10
N ARG A 7 -15.03 -5.21 8.04
CA ARG A 7 -15.78 -6.16 8.88
C ARG A 7 -15.47 -7.60 8.46
N TYR A 8 -15.40 -7.87 7.15
CA TYR A 8 -14.97 -9.16 6.61
C TYR A 8 -13.56 -9.53 7.08
N ILE A 9 -12.60 -8.60 7.02
CA ILE A 9 -11.23 -8.80 7.50
C ILE A 9 -11.22 -9.15 8.99
N LEU A 10 -11.85 -8.32 9.82
CA LEU A 10 -11.86 -8.54 11.28
C LEU A 10 -12.52 -9.86 11.67
N GLN A 11 -13.65 -10.22 11.03
CA GLN A 11 -14.37 -11.46 11.34
C GLN A 11 -13.54 -12.71 11.03
N HIS A 12 -12.74 -12.69 9.94
CA HIS A 12 -12.08 -13.90 9.47
C HIS A 12 -10.58 -13.97 9.78
N THR A 13 -9.93 -12.85 10.08
CA THR A 13 -8.46 -12.80 10.22
C THR A 13 -7.96 -12.18 11.54
N TRP A 14 -8.85 -11.77 12.47
CA TRP A 14 -8.48 -11.00 13.65
C TRP A 14 -7.37 -11.62 14.51
N ARG A 15 -7.43 -12.94 14.75
CA ARG A 15 -6.40 -13.66 15.56
C ARG A 15 -5.01 -13.55 14.91
N ASN A 16 -4.96 -13.73 13.60
CA ASN A 16 -3.72 -13.67 12.85
C ASN A 16 -3.19 -12.22 12.76
N GLN A 17 -4.09 -11.24 12.63
CA GLN A 17 -3.72 -9.82 12.63
C GLN A 17 -3.17 -9.39 14.00
N VAL A 18 -3.74 -9.84 15.09
CA VAL A 18 -3.22 -9.58 16.46
C VAL A 18 -1.81 -10.16 16.62
N LEU A 19 -1.56 -11.38 16.13
CA LEU A 19 -0.22 -11.98 16.18
C LEU A 19 0.79 -11.14 15.40
N LEU A 20 0.43 -10.68 14.19
CA LEU A 20 1.27 -9.77 13.40
C LEU A 20 1.55 -8.46 14.16
N LEU A 21 0.55 -7.87 14.82
CA LEU A 21 0.72 -6.66 15.62
C LEU A 21 1.68 -6.86 16.80
N ILE A 22 1.59 -7.99 17.51
CA ILE A 22 2.48 -8.31 18.62
C ILE A 22 3.94 -8.42 18.14
N VAL A 23 4.19 -9.20 17.07
CA VAL A 23 5.54 -9.36 16.52
C VAL A 23 6.08 -8.03 15.98
N THR A 24 5.22 -7.22 15.36
CA THR A 24 5.54 -5.87 14.91
C THR A 24 5.94 -4.98 16.09
N ALA A 25 5.18 -4.97 17.18
CA ALA A 25 5.49 -4.19 18.38
C ALA A 25 6.82 -4.60 19.01
N LEU A 26 7.13 -5.91 19.05
CA LEU A 26 8.39 -6.43 19.55
C LEU A 26 9.60 -6.04 18.67
N SER A 27 9.39 -5.72 17.40
CA SER A 27 10.48 -5.30 16.50
C SER A 27 10.93 -3.85 16.73
N PHE A 28 10.08 -2.95 17.27
CA PHE A 28 10.43 -1.54 17.41
C PHE A 28 11.60 -1.26 18.37
N PRO A 29 11.70 -1.88 19.55
CA PRO A 29 12.88 -1.72 20.41
C PRO A 29 14.16 -2.16 19.71
N LEU A 30 14.15 -3.25 18.94
CA LEU A 30 15.30 -3.74 18.18
C LEU A 30 15.73 -2.72 17.10
N ILE A 31 14.76 -2.12 16.41
CA ILE A 31 14.99 -1.08 15.40
C ILE A 31 15.58 0.18 16.07
N TYR A 32 15.06 0.57 17.23
CA TYR A 32 15.60 1.72 17.98
C TYR A 32 17.06 1.49 18.38
N VAL A 33 17.40 0.33 18.91
CA VAL A 33 18.79 -0.03 19.25
C VAL A 33 19.67 -0.03 17.99
N ASN A 34 19.19 -0.56 16.89
CA ASN A 34 19.90 -0.56 15.60
C ASN A 34 20.24 0.87 15.12
N LEU A 35 19.38 1.86 15.38
CA LEU A 35 19.62 3.27 15.09
C LEU A 35 20.63 3.92 16.04
N ALA A 36 20.74 3.42 17.27
CA ALA A 36 21.64 3.97 18.29
C ALA A 36 23.10 3.52 18.11
N ILE A 37 23.32 2.31 17.56
CA ILE A 37 24.68 1.74 17.40
C ILE A 37 25.62 2.61 16.54
N PRO A 38 25.23 3.17 15.38
CA PRO A 38 26.11 4.06 14.62
C PRO A 38 26.60 5.28 15.40
N LYS A 39 25.73 5.85 16.27
CA LYS A 39 26.13 6.93 17.19
C LYS A 39 27.24 6.47 18.15
N GLU A 40 27.07 5.27 18.73
CA GLU A 40 28.00 4.66 19.65
C GLU A 40 29.35 4.36 18.97
N ILE A 41 29.32 3.83 17.77
CA ILE A 41 30.52 3.57 16.95
C ILE A 41 31.30 4.88 16.71
N VAL A 42 30.60 5.92 16.25
CA VAL A 42 31.26 7.19 15.90
C VAL A 42 31.80 7.91 17.14
N ASN A 43 31.05 8.00 18.24
CA ASN A 43 31.42 8.75 19.39
C ASN A 43 32.46 8.05 20.26
N ASN A 44 32.29 6.76 20.52
CA ASN A 44 33.04 6.01 21.48
C ASN A 44 34.09 5.11 20.83
N ALA A 45 33.75 4.27 19.87
CA ALA A 45 34.71 3.40 19.24
C ALA A 45 35.75 4.14 18.38
N ILE A 46 35.29 5.07 17.51
CA ILE A 46 36.19 5.86 16.65
C ILE A 46 36.75 7.05 17.42
N GLY A 47 35.89 7.77 18.18
CA GLY A 47 36.25 8.96 18.93
C GLY A 47 37.10 8.70 20.19
N GLY A 48 37.23 7.48 20.65
CA GLY A 48 38.07 7.07 21.78
C GLY A 48 37.63 7.61 23.14
N LYS A 49 36.39 8.10 23.28
CA LYS A 49 36.00 8.87 24.49
C LYS A 49 35.56 8.02 25.69
N HIS A 50 34.93 6.88 25.49
CA HIS A 50 34.43 6.03 26.59
C HIS A 50 34.52 4.54 26.15
N ILE A 51 35.73 4.02 26.18
CA ILE A 51 35.94 2.60 25.86
C ILE A 51 35.87 1.86 27.23
N PRO A 52 34.95 0.88 27.38
CA PRO A 52 34.95 0.06 28.60
C PRO A 52 36.26 -0.72 28.70
N GLN A 53 36.95 -0.61 29.86
CA GLN A 53 38.26 -1.28 30.05
C GLN A 53 38.13 -2.80 30.07
N THR A 54 36.99 -3.30 30.57
CA THR A 54 36.70 -4.74 30.59
C THR A 54 35.23 -5.00 30.24
N VAL A 55 34.98 -5.91 29.32
CA VAL A 55 33.66 -6.46 28.99
C VAL A 55 33.69 -7.96 29.15
N LEU A 56 32.84 -8.52 30.00
CA LEU A 56 32.79 -9.97 30.30
C LEU A 56 34.15 -10.55 30.78
N GLY A 57 34.99 -9.74 31.41
CA GLY A 57 36.30 -10.20 31.93
C GLY A 57 37.45 -10.17 30.93
N PHE A 58 37.24 -9.68 29.70
CA PHE A 58 38.28 -9.49 28.69
C PHE A 58 38.69 -8.03 28.61
N GLU A 59 39.99 -7.74 28.49
CA GLU A 59 40.49 -6.41 28.19
C GLU A 59 40.05 -5.99 26.78
N VAL A 60 39.38 -4.85 26.70
CA VAL A 60 38.80 -4.35 25.45
C VAL A 60 39.71 -3.27 24.87
N THR A 61 40.34 -3.57 23.75
CA THR A 61 41.02 -2.56 22.95
C THR A 61 40.03 -1.78 22.10
N GLN A 62 40.40 -0.60 21.62
CA GLN A 62 39.55 0.23 20.74
C GLN A 62 39.07 -0.52 19.50
N ILE A 63 39.95 -1.33 18.90
CA ILE A 63 39.65 -2.12 17.72
C ILE A 63 38.64 -3.25 18.04
N SER A 64 38.86 -3.96 19.17
CA SER A 64 37.94 -5.03 19.57
C SER A 64 36.56 -4.49 19.91
N TYR A 65 36.46 -3.31 20.51
CA TYR A 65 35.18 -2.63 20.78
C TYR A 65 34.45 -2.25 19.47
N LEU A 66 35.19 -1.65 18.53
CA LEU A 66 34.63 -1.35 17.19
C LEU A 66 34.09 -2.60 16.50
N MET A 67 34.90 -3.68 16.51
CA MET A 67 34.46 -4.97 15.87
C MET A 67 33.25 -5.56 16.58
N ALA A 68 33.19 -5.52 17.91
CA ALA A 68 32.05 -6.01 18.68
C ALA A 68 30.75 -5.23 18.34
N LEU A 69 30.80 -3.89 18.26
CA LEU A 69 29.66 -3.07 17.88
C LEU A 69 29.25 -3.31 16.42
N SER A 70 30.23 -3.52 15.52
CA SER A 70 29.95 -3.81 14.11
C SER A 70 29.28 -5.17 13.94
N PHE A 71 29.73 -6.20 14.65
CA PHE A 71 29.07 -7.51 14.66
C PHE A 71 27.68 -7.46 15.30
N LEU A 72 27.50 -6.68 16.39
CA LEU A 72 26.20 -6.48 16.99
C LEU A 72 25.25 -5.78 16.02
N LEU A 73 25.72 -4.75 15.31
CA LEU A 73 24.95 -4.09 14.26
C LEU A 73 24.51 -5.06 13.16
N LEU A 74 25.44 -5.88 12.66
CA LEU A 74 25.16 -6.91 11.65
C LEU A 74 24.11 -7.92 12.15
N ALA A 75 24.26 -8.38 13.41
CA ALA A 75 23.30 -9.32 14.03
C ALA A 75 21.90 -8.70 14.14
N LEU A 76 21.79 -7.43 14.56
CA LEU A 76 20.50 -6.73 14.63
C LEU A 76 19.88 -6.48 13.26
N ILE A 77 20.67 -6.10 12.25
CA ILE A 77 20.20 -5.95 10.87
C ILE A 77 19.64 -7.29 10.36
N THR A 78 20.38 -8.37 10.59
CA THR A 78 19.96 -9.71 10.18
C THR A 78 18.69 -10.14 10.90
N LEU A 79 18.63 -9.95 12.22
CA LEU A 79 17.44 -10.28 13.03
C LEU A 79 16.20 -9.49 12.56
N ASN A 80 16.34 -8.18 12.37
CA ASN A 80 15.25 -7.34 11.83
C ASN A 80 14.84 -7.77 10.42
N GLY A 81 15.81 -8.14 9.58
CA GLY A 81 15.55 -8.68 8.25
C GLY A 81 14.73 -9.98 8.28
N VAL A 82 15.08 -10.91 9.17
CA VAL A 82 14.36 -12.18 9.38
C VAL A 82 12.94 -11.91 9.90
N ILE A 83 12.78 -11.02 10.88
CA ILE A 83 11.45 -10.64 11.41
C ILE A 83 10.59 -10.05 10.30
N LYS A 84 11.13 -9.10 9.53
CA LYS A 84 10.40 -8.48 8.40
C LYS A 84 10.04 -9.51 7.33
N TYR A 85 10.95 -10.40 6.97
CA TYR A 85 10.68 -11.50 6.05
C TYR A 85 9.53 -12.37 6.54
N TRP A 86 9.57 -12.79 7.79
CA TRP A 86 8.51 -13.60 8.39
C TRP A 86 7.16 -12.88 8.42
N LEU A 87 7.14 -11.59 8.82
CA LEU A 87 5.95 -10.75 8.81
C LEU A 87 5.30 -10.68 7.41
N ASN A 88 6.12 -10.45 6.37
CA ASN A 88 5.63 -10.34 5.00
C ASN A 88 5.10 -11.67 4.49
N VAL A 89 5.81 -12.78 4.71
CA VAL A 89 5.36 -14.11 4.31
C VAL A 89 4.06 -14.50 5.03
N TYR A 90 3.99 -14.28 6.33
CA TYR A 90 2.80 -14.60 7.10
C TYR A 90 1.59 -13.73 6.72
N SER A 91 1.80 -12.45 6.48
CA SER A 91 0.81 -11.54 5.91
C SER A 91 0.28 -12.04 4.56
N GLY A 92 1.17 -12.46 3.66
CA GLY A 92 0.80 -13.08 2.38
C GLY A 92 -0.05 -14.34 2.56
N VAL A 93 0.33 -15.23 3.49
CA VAL A 93 -0.46 -16.44 3.79
C VAL A 93 -1.86 -16.11 4.30
N ILE A 94 -2.00 -15.07 5.13
CA ILE A 94 -3.31 -14.60 5.60
C ILE A 94 -4.15 -14.11 4.42
N GLY A 95 -3.54 -13.31 3.55
CA GLY A 95 -4.20 -12.78 2.35
C GLY A 95 -4.69 -13.88 1.43
N GLU A 96 -3.84 -14.87 1.10
CA GLU A 96 -4.20 -16.00 0.25
C GLU A 96 -5.29 -16.90 0.85
N ARG A 97 -5.25 -17.15 2.16
CA ARG A 97 -6.32 -17.90 2.85
C ARG A 97 -7.65 -17.17 2.79
N ALA A 98 -7.64 -15.86 3.01
CA ALA A 98 -8.83 -15.03 2.93
C ALA A 98 -9.36 -14.94 1.48
N LEU A 99 -8.48 -14.81 0.50
CA LEU A 99 -8.82 -14.82 -0.92
C LEU A 99 -9.48 -16.12 -1.35
N ARG A 100 -8.89 -17.26 -0.97
CA ARG A 100 -9.48 -18.58 -1.24
C ARG A 100 -10.88 -18.70 -0.66
N ARG A 101 -11.10 -18.20 0.57
CA ARG A 101 -12.41 -18.18 1.19
C ARG A 101 -13.37 -17.27 0.43
N LEU A 102 -12.97 -16.05 0.12
CA LEU A 102 -13.78 -15.10 -0.63
C LEU A 102 -14.24 -15.67 -1.98
N ARG A 103 -13.33 -16.30 -2.73
CA ARG A 103 -13.64 -16.96 -4.00
C ARG A 103 -14.65 -18.11 -3.82
N HIS A 104 -14.48 -18.90 -2.78
CA HIS A 104 -15.42 -19.96 -2.46
C HIS A 104 -16.81 -19.41 -2.11
N ASP A 105 -16.88 -18.37 -1.27
CA ASP A 105 -18.13 -17.72 -0.88
C ASP A 105 -18.83 -17.11 -2.11
N LEU A 106 -18.08 -16.46 -3.02
CA LEU A 106 -18.60 -15.93 -4.28
C LEU A 106 -19.14 -17.07 -5.19
N TYR A 107 -18.40 -18.16 -5.31
CA TYR A 107 -18.83 -19.31 -6.09
C TYR A 107 -20.13 -19.91 -5.54
N GLN A 108 -20.26 -20.05 -4.22
CA GLN A 108 -21.51 -20.48 -3.58
C GLN A 108 -22.66 -19.52 -3.88
N GLN A 109 -22.39 -18.19 -3.94
CA GLN A 109 -23.43 -17.23 -4.30
C GLN A 109 -23.90 -17.43 -5.77
N VAL A 110 -22.98 -17.71 -6.70
CA VAL A 110 -23.35 -17.99 -8.10
C VAL A 110 -24.31 -19.17 -8.21
N LEU A 111 -24.07 -20.25 -7.44
CA LEU A 111 -24.96 -21.42 -7.42
C LEU A 111 -26.39 -21.09 -6.91
N ARG A 112 -26.53 -19.99 -6.20
CA ARG A 112 -27.79 -19.50 -5.62
C ARG A 112 -28.47 -18.42 -6.47
N PHE A 113 -27.89 -18.04 -7.60
CA PHE A 113 -28.47 -17.02 -8.46
C PHE A 113 -29.83 -17.44 -9.01
N PRO A 114 -30.80 -16.51 -9.05
CA PRO A 114 -32.06 -16.77 -9.75
C PRO A 114 -31.80 -16.86 -11.26
N LEU A 115 -32.60 -17.70 -11.96
CA LEU A 115 -32.45 -17.91 -13.41
C LEU A 115 -32.38 -16.61 -14.24
N PRO A 116 -33.16 -15.55 -13.96
CA PRO A 116 -33.04 -14.28 -14.67
C PRO A 116 -31.65 -13.64 -14.58
N GLN A 117 -30.93 -13.85 -13.47
CA GLN A 117 -29.61 -13.27 -13.28
C GLN A 117 -28.57 -13.79 -14.29
N PHE A 118 -28.67 -15.07 -14.68
CA PHE A 118 -27.80 -15.64 -15.71
C PHE A 118 -28.07 -15.08 -17.13
N LYS A 119 -29.24 -14.43 -17.33
CA LYS A 119 -29.52 -13.71 -18.58
C LYS A 119 -28.94 -12.30 -18.59
N THR A 120 -28.76 -11.68 -17.40
CA THR A 120 -28.22 -10.31 -17.26
C THR A 120 -26.72 -10.28 -17.10
N MET A 121 -26.12 -11.30 -16.48
CA MET A 121 -24.66 -11.44 -16.32
C MET A 121 -24.15 -12.61 -17.14
N SER A 122 -23.20 -12.33 -18.02
CA SER A 122 -22.55 -13.37 -18.82
C SER A 122 -21.48 -14.12 -18.02
N SER A 123 -21.18 -15.36 -18.43
CA SER A 123 -20.03 -16.09 -17.86
C SER A 123 -18.70 -15.34 -18.04
N GLY A 124 -18.59 -14.55 -19.12
CA GLY A 124 -17.44 -13.69 -19.39
C GLY A 124 -17.28 -12.54 -18.39
N GLU A 125 -18.31 -12.19 -17.62
CA GLU A 125 -18.24 -11.21 -16.53
C GLU A 125 -18.02 -11.87 -15.17
N ILE A 126 -18.75 -12.95 -14.88
CA ILE A 126 -18.69 -13.66 -13.59
C ILE A 126 -17.29 -14.25 -13.34
N ILE A 127 -16.70 -14.91 -14.33
CA ILE A 127 -15.40 -15.58 -14.17
C ILE A 127 -14.27 -14.59 -13.83
N PRO A 128 -14.05 -13.48 -14.57
CA PRO A 128 -13.05 -12.48 -14.20
C PRO A 128 -13.27 -11.86 -12.82
N MET A 129 -14.52 -11.62 -12.42
CA MET A 129 -14.83 -11.10 -11.08
C MET A 129 -14.35 -12.03 -9.99
N ILE A 130 -14.59 -13.35 -10.11
CA ILE A 130 -14.17 -14.32 -9.09
C ILE A 130 -12.66 -14.55 -9.13
N VAL A 131 -12.04 -14.62 -10.32
CA VAL A 131 -10.64 -15.06 -10.47
C VAL A 131 -9.67 -13.88 -10.45
N ALA A 132 -9.91 -12.83 -11.24
CA ALA A 132 -8.95 -11.75 -11.45
C ALA A 132 -9.22 -10.52 -10.57
N GLU A 133 -10.50 -10.11 -10.41
CA GLU A 133 -10.81 -8.89 -9.68
C GLU A 133 -10.69 -9.05 -8.16
N THR A 134 -10.76 -10.27 -7.65
CA THR A 134 -10.54 -10.58 -6.24
C THR A 134 -9.07 -10.61 -5.83
N ASP A 135 -8.11 -10.79 -6.75
CA ASP A 135 -6.67 -10.87 -6.45
C ASP A 135 -6.16 -9.66 -5.63
N PRO A 136 -6.43 -8.41 -6.03
CA PRO A 136 -6.00 -7.25 -5.24
C PRO A 136 -6.62 -7.20 -3.84
N ILE A 137 -7.83 -7.77 -3.69
CA ILE A 137 -8.53 -7.83 -2.40
C ILE A 137 -7.78 -8.77 -1.45
N GLY A 138 -7.38 -9.96 -1.94
CA GLY A 138 -6.61 -10.93 -1.15
C GLY A 138 -5.30 -10.35 -0.64
N GLY A 139 -4.50 -9.76 -1.52
CA GLY A 139 -3.25 -9.10 -1.14
C GLY A 139 -3.46 -8.02 -0.07
N PHE A 140 -4.46 -7.15 -0.27
CA PHE A 140 -4.78 -6.10 0.70
C PHE A 140 -5.26 -6.66 2.06
N ILE A 141 -6.04 -7.74 2.10
CA ILE A 141 -6.51 -8.33 3.37
C ILE A 141 -5.33 -8.71 4.28
N GLY A 142 -4.29 -9.33 3.72
CA GLY A 142 -3.07 -9.67 4.46
C GLY A 142 -2.38 -8.46 5.07
N GLU A 143 -2.28 -7.38 4.31
CA GLU A 143 -1.54 -6.16 4.67
C GLU A 143 -2.41 -5.09 5.34
N SER A 144 -3.70 -5.28 5.43
CA SER A 144 -4.68 -4.25 5.83
C SER A 144 -4.40 -3.60 7.19
N ILE A 145 -3.91 -4.36 8.17
CA ILE A 145 -3.60 -3.91 9.53
C ILE A 145 -2.10 -3.95 9.77
N SER A 146 -1.41 -5.01 9.32
CA SER A 146 0.01 -5.22 9.57
C SER A 146 0.90 -4.15 8.94
N LEU A 147 0.64 -3.78 7.68
CA LEU A 147 1.45 -2.78 6.98
C LEU A 147 1.35 -1.39 7.62
N PRO A 148 0.16 -0.80 7.87
CA PRO A 148 0.09 0.50 8.52
C PRO A 148 0.61 0.48 9.96
N ALA A 149 0.46 -0.62 10.70
CA ALA A 149 1.03 -0.76 12.03
C ALA A 149 2.56 -0.80 11.99
N PHE A 150 3.15 -1.58 11.09
CA PHE A 150 4.60 -1.68 10.95
C PHE A 150 5.22 -0.37 10.45
N GLN A 151 4.71 0.19 9.35
CA GLN A 151 5.24 1.42 8.76
C GLN A 151 4.96 2.65 9.64
N GLY A 152 3.78 2.71 10.27
CA GLY A 152 3.46 3.75 11.25
C GLY A 152 4.34 3.69 12.49
N GLY A 153 4.58 2.50 13.02
CA GLY A 153 5.46 2.28 14.14
C GLY A 153 6.94 2.59 13.83
N LEU A 154 7.41 2.22 12.61
CA LEU A 154 8.74 2.64 12.13
C LEU A 154 8.87 4.16 12.10
N LEU A 155 7.88 4.84 11.55
CA LEU A 155 7.87 6.30 11.46
C LEU A 155 7.93 6.94 12.84
N VAL A 156 7.12 6.45 13.78
CA VAL A 156 7.16 6.90 15.19
C VAL A 156 8.52 6.61 15.84
N THR A 157 9.08 5.41 15.63
CA THR A 157 10.38 5.03 16.19
C THR A 157 11.50 5.95 15.69
N TYR A 158 11.55 6.22 14.38
CA TYR A 158 12.52 7.15 13.80
C TYR A 158 12.33 8.58 14.31
N MET A 159 11.09 9.07 14.39
CA MET A 159 10.79 10.39 14.93
C MET A 159 11.23 10.50 16.39
N VAL A 160 10.83 9.57 17.23
CA VAL A 160 11.23 9.53 18.65
C VAL A 160 12.76 9.53 18.76
N PHE A 161 13.44 8.70 17.96
CA PHE A 161 14.90 8.65 17.97
C PHE A 161 15.53 10.00 17.63
N ILE A 162 15.05 10.69 16.57
CA ILE A 162 15.58 12.00 16.16
C ILE A 162 15.34 13.06 17.23
N PHE A 163 14.12 13.14 17.79
CA PHE A 163 13.79 14.09 18.85
C PHE A 163 14.58 13.87 20.14
N MET A 164 14.91 12.62 20.47
CA MET A 164 15.76 12.30 21.61
C MET A 164 17.23 12.67 21.40
N GLN A 165 17.70 12.81 20.16
CA GLN A 165 19.06 13.29 19.90
C GLN A 165 19.14 14.82 20.03
N ASP A 166 18.19 15.53 19.42
CA ASP A 166 18.11 17.00 19.49
C ASP A 166 16.71 17.46 19.06
N PHE A 167 16.10 18.32 19.89
CA PHE A 167 14.75 18.82 19.62
C PHE A 167 14.66 19.66 18.34
N TRP A 168 15.66 20.50 18.08
CA TRP A 168 15.66 21.37 16.89
C TRP A 168 15.84 20.58 15.59
N LEU A 169 16.66 19.54 15.62
CA LEU A 169 16.81 18.61 14.49
C LEU A 169 15.51 17.82 14.27
N GLY A 170 14.86 17.39 15.34
CA GLY A 170 13.53 16.76 15.26
C GLY A 170 12.50 17.67 14.62
N LEU A 171 12.45 18.93 15.04
CA LEU A 171 11.55 19.93 14.46
C LEU A 171 11.87 20.17 12.97
N ALA A 172 13.14 20.29 12.61
CA ALA A 172 13.56 20.42 11.20
C ALA A 172 13.17 19.20 10.36
N ALA A 173 13.28 17.99 10.90
CA ALA A 173 12.84 16.77 10.23
C ALA A 173 11.33 16.78 9.94
N VAL A 174 10.53 17.26 10.89
CA VAL A 174 9.05 17.27 10.75
C VAL A 174 8.56 18.44 9.90
N ALA A 175 9.24 19.59 9.94
CA ALA A 175 8.78 20.85 9.33
C ALA A 175 8.46 20.76 7.81
N LEU A 176 9.12 19.83 7.11
CA LEU A 176 8.91 19.64 5.67
C LEU A 176 7.77 18.69 5.31
N TYR A 177 7.20 17.94 6.27
CA TYR A 177 6.07 17.04 6.00
C TYR A 177 4.73 17.78 5.81
N PRO A 178 4.36 18.80 6.61
CA PRO A 178 3.09 19.50 6.42
C PRO A 178 2.88 20.07 5.01
N PRO A 179 3.88 20.75 4.38
CA PRO A 179 3.76 21.18 2.99
C PRO A 179 3.54 20.01 2.01
N GLN A 180 4.18 18.87 2.23
CA GLN A 180 4.01 17.69 1.39
C GLN A 180 2.61 17.10 1.50
N VAL A 181 2.10 16.93 2.73
CA VAL A 181 0.75 16.40 3.01
C VAL A 181 -0.34 17.26 2.37
N TRP A 182 -0.14 18.57 2.31
CA TRP A 182 -1.10 19.49 1.72
C TRP A 182 -0.98 19.59 0.18
N LEU A 183 0.23 19.71 -0.33
CA LEU A 183 0.48 20.02 -1.75
C LEU A 183 0.36 18.78 -2.65
N ILE A 184 0.88 17.64 -2.20
CA ILE A 184 0.91 16.42 -3.02
C ILE A 184 -0.49 15.90 -3.34
N PRO A 185 -1.43 15.76 -2.38
CA PRO A 185 -2.79 15.31 -2.69
C PRO A 185 -3.54 16.27 -3.62
N LYS A 186 -3.30 17.59 -3.51
CA LYS A 186 -3.90 18.59 -4.38
C LYS A 186 -3.44 18.43 -5.84
N LEU A 187 -2.14 18.19 -6.05
CA LEU A 187 -1.58 17.92 -7.37
C LEU A 187 -2.05 16.56 -7.90
N GLN A 188 -2.08 15.53 -7.05
CA GLN A 188 -2.55 14.20 -7.41
C GLN A 188 -4.02 14.19 -7.84
N LYS A 189 -4.88 14.95 -7.16
CA LYS A 189 -6.29 15.10 -7.55
C LYS A 189 -6.44 15.63 -8.99
N LYS A 190 -5.62 16.61 -9.40
CA LYS A 190 -5.61 17.12 -10.77
C LYS A 190 -5.12 16.08 -11.78
N ILE A 191 -4.08 15.30 -11.43
CA ILE A 191 -3.59 14.18 -12.26
C ILE A 191 -4.69 13.13 -12.45
N ASN A 192 -5.42 12.78 -11.39
CA ASN A 192 -6.50 11.80 -11.45
C ASN A 192 -7.66 12.27 -12.35
N LEU A 193 -8.03 13.56 -12.29
CA LEU A 193 -9.04 14.14 -13.18
C LEU A 193 -8.62 14.05 -14.65
N LEU A 194 -7.40 14.46 -14.99
CA LEU A 194 -6.86 14.35 -16.34
C LEU A 194 -6.74 12.88 -16.80
N SER A 195 -6.43 11.97 -15.87
CA SER A 195 -6.38 10.54 -16.19
C SER A 195 -7.76 9.98 -16.53
N LYS A 196 -8.83 10.41 -15.83
CA LYS A 196 -10.21 10.05 -16.18
C LYS A 196 -10.59 10.59 -17.57
N GLU A 197 -10.29 11.85 -17.85
CA GLU A 197 -10.53 12.48 -19.14
C GLU A 197 -9.81 11.73 -20.27
N ARG A 198 -8.53 11.38 -20.05
CA ARG A 198 -7.76 10.56 -20.99
C ARG A 198 -8.43 9.22 -21.29
N VAL A 199 -8.96 8.53 -20.27
CA VAL A 199 -9.64 7.24 -20.43
C VAL A 199 -10.92 7.42 -21.26
N GLN A 200 -11.69 8.49 -21.01
CA GLN A 200 -12.89 8.80 -21.80
C GLN A 200 -12.54 9.07 -23.27
N GLN A 201 -11.51 9.88 -23.54
CA GLN A 201 -11.06 10.14 -24.91
C GLN A 201 -10.51 8.89 -25.60
N ALA A 202 -9.83 8.00 -24.85
CA ALA A 202 -9.36 6.74 -25.41
C ALA A 202 -10.50 5.79 -25.76
N ARG A 203 -11.57 5.74 -24.96
CA ARG A 203 -12.78 4.98 -25.29
C ARG A 203 -13.47 5.53 -26.54
N ALA A 204 -13.69 6.84 -26.60
CA ALA A 204 -14.28 7.50 -27.77
C ALA A 204 -13.45 7.31 -29.05
N LEU A 205 -12.13 7.20 -28.94
CA LEU A 205 -11.25 6.83 -30.05
C LEU A 205 -11.44 5.37 -30.45
N SER A 206 -11.53 4.44 -29.49
CA SER A 206 -11.75 3.02 -29.77
C SER A 206 -13.09 2.79 -30.46
N ASP A 207 -14.15 3.44 -30.00
CA ASP A 207 -15.48 3.38 -30.61
C ASP A 207 -15.44 3.88 -32.06
N ARG A 208 -14.76 5.02 -32.30
CA ARG A 208 -14.59 5.59 -33.63
C ARG A 208 -13.79 4.69 -34.58
N ILE A 209 -12.73 4.07 -34.08
CA ILE A 209 -11.97 3.08 -34.86
C ILE A 209 -12.87 1.87 -35.20
N GLY A 210 -13.69 1.41 -34.24
CA GLY A 210 -14.67 0.34 -34.50
C GLY A 210 -15.66 0.69 -35.60
N GLU A 211 -16.23 1.91 -35.57
CA GLU A 211 -17.11 2.43 -36.63
C GLU A 211 -16.41 2.48 -37.99
N THR A 212 -15.17 3.00 -38.02
CA THR A 212 -14.36 3.10 -39.24
C THR A 212 -14.07 1.72 -39.84
N VAL A 213 -13.78 0.72 -39.01
CA VAL A 213 -13.57 -0.67 -39.48
C VAL A 213 -14.85 -1.29 -39.98
N ALA A 214 -15.98 -1.11 -39.30
CA ALA A 214 -17.27 -1.62 -39.69
C ALA A 214 -17.75 -0.97 -41.01
N GLY A 215 -17.54 0.35 -41.18
CA GLY A 215 -17.91 1.13 -42.38
C GLY A 215 -16.83 1.20 -43.47
N ALA A 216 -15.82 0.34 -43.45
CA ALA A 216 -14.66 0.45 -44.36
C ALA A 216 -15.04 0.38 -45.86
N ALA A 217 -16.07 -0.38 -46.21
CA ALA A 217 -16.56 -0.45 -47.60
C ALA A 217 -17.20 0.87 -48.08
N GLU A 218 -17.95 1.53 -47.19
CA GLU A 218 -18.61 2.81 -47.45
C GLU A 218 -17.59 3.95 -47.55
N ILE A 219 -16.61 3.95 -46.69
CA ILE A 219 -15.49 4.92 -46.69
C ILE A 219 -14.73 4.86 -48.03
N ARG A 220 -14.49 3.63 -48.53
CA ARG A 220 -13.84 3.42 -49.83
C ARG A 220 -14.75 3.80 -51.00
N GLY A 221 -16.04 3.46 -50.93
CA GLY A 221 -17.00 3.77 -51.97
C GLY A 221 -17.23 5.27 -52.16
N ASN A 222 -17.17 6.05 -51.08
CA ASN A 222 -17.38 7.50 -51.07
C ASN A 222 -16.11 8.35 -51.04
N ASP A 223 -14.90 7.74 -51.09
CA ASP A 223 -13.59 8.40 -51.05
C ASP A 223 -13.41 9.38 -49.87
N THR A 224 -13.97 9.03 -48.68
CA THR A 224 -13.96 9.88 -47.50
C THR A 224 -12.77 9.67 -46.57
N PHE A 225 -11.73 8.90 -47.05
CA PHE A 225 -10.55 8.51 -46.27
C PHE A 225 -9.70 9.66 -45.75
N HIS A 226 -9.63 10.75 -46.43
CA HIS A 226 -8.91 11.94 -45.92
C HIS A 226 -9.60 12.54 -44.71
N ARG A 227 -10.92 12.56 -44.68
CA ARG A 227 -11.73 13.06 -43.56
C ARG A 227 -11.59 12.15 -42.33
N GLU A 228 -11.68 10.83 -42.52
CA GLU A 228 -11.54 9.86 -41.43
C GLU A 228 -10.15 9.93 -40.81
N ARG A 229 -9.11 10.02 -41.64
CA ARG A 229 -7.71 10.21 -41.16
C ARG A 229 -7.56 11.49 -40.37
N ALA A 230 -8.16 12.59 -40.79
CA ALA A 230 -8.10 13.87 -40.09
C ALA A 230 -8.80 13.79 -38.72
N ASP A 231 -9.99 13.16 -38.63
CA ASP A 231 -10.72 12.99 -37.38
C ASP A 231 -9.93 12.13 -36.35
N ILE A 232 -9.37 11.00 -36.79
CA ILE A 232 -8.51 10.16 -35.94
C ILE A 232 -7.27 10.92 -35.48
N SER A 233 -6.63 11.69 -36.37
CA SER A 233 -5.45 12.51 -36.02
C SER A 233 -5.78 13.57 -34.97
N ASP A 234 -6.94 14.25 -35.08
CA ASP A 234 -7.40 15.23 -34.10
C ASP A 234 -7.64 14.59 -32.72
N ARG A 235 -8.33 13.44 -32.69
CA ARG A 235 -8.55 12.69 -31.45
C ARG A 235 -7.25 12.22 -30.77
N LEU A 236 -6.30 11.72 -31.55
CA LEU A 236 -4.97 11.36 -31.06
C LEU A 236 -4.23 12.59 -30.53
N GLY A 237 -4.34 13.75 -31.19
CA GLY A 237 -3.80 15.01 -30.74
C GLY A 237 -4.36 15.46 -29.38
N LYS A 238 -5.66 15.31 -29.17
CA LYS A 238 -6.31 15.59 -27.88
C LYS A 238 -5.80 14.67 -26.77
N ILE A 239 -5.70 13.37 -27.04
CA ILE A 239 -5.16 12.39 -26.08
C ILE A 239 -3.68 12.73 -25.75
N TYR A 240 -2.90 13.10 -26.76
CA TYR A 240 -1.50 13.52 -26.56
C TYR A 240 -1.41 14.75 -25.65
N ALA A 241 -2.21 15.79 -25.89
CA ALA A 241 -2.21 17.01 -25.08
C ALA A 241 -2.55 16.70 -23.61
N ILE A 242 -3.57 15.89 -23.35
CA ILE A 242 -3.95 15.45 -22.00
C ILE A 242 -2.81 14.66 -21.35
N ARG A 243 -2.18 13.72 -22.09
CA ARG A 243 -1.04 12.94 -21.57
C ARG A 243 0.15 13.82 -21.23
N PHE A 244 0.43 14.81 -22.08
CA PHE A 244 1.52 15.75 -21.84
C PHE A 244 1.32 16.56 -20.57
N ASP A 245 0.08 17.02 -20.31
CA ASP A 245 -0.27 17.71 -19.07
C ASP A 245 -0.19 16.78 -17.84
N ILE A 246 -0.59 15.52 -17.98
CA ILE A 246 -0.40 14.50 -16.94
C ILE A 246 1.10 14.35 -16.63
N PHE A 247 1.95 14.21 -17.64
CA PHE A 247 3.41 14.05 -17.46
C PHE A 247 4.04 15.27 -16.80
N LYS A 248 3.72 16.48 -17.22
CA LYS A 248 4.22 17.70 -16.59
C LYS A 248 3.93 17.70 -15.08
N ARG A 249 2.68 17.41 -14.69
CA ARG A 249 2.26 17.38 -13.29
C ARG A 249 2.88 16.22 -12.52
N LYS A 250 2.90 15.02 -13.10
CA LYS A 250 3.49 13.83 -12.49
C LYS A 250 4.98 14.01 -12.22
N PHE A 251 5.72 14.53 -13.19
CA PHE A 251 7.16 14.77 -13.02
C PHE A 251 7.44 15.96 -12.11
N PHE A 252 6.57 16.96 -12.07
CA PHE A 252 6.67 18.03 -11.08
C PHE A 252 6.47 17.52 -9.65
N VAL A 253 5.48 16.64 -9.40
CA VAL A 253 5.29 15.98 -8.10
C VAL A 253 6.54 15.15 -7.74
N LYS A 254 7.09 14.40 -8.70
CA LYS A 254 8.31 13.61 -8.50
C LYS A 254 9.51 14.49 -8.17
N PHE A 255 9.70 15.60 -8.91
CA PHE A 255 10.73 16.59 -8.63
C PHE A 255 10.58 17.16 -7.23
N LEU A 256 9.38 17.62 -6.87
CA LEU A 256 9.11 18.21 -5.56
C LEU A 256 9.41 17.22 -4.42
N ASN A 257 8.97 15.97 -4.54
CA ASN A 257 9.26 14.93 -3.56
C ASN A 257 10.77 14.69 -3.40
N ASN A 258 11.50 14.59 -4.51
CA ASN A 258 12.94 14.37 -4.47
C ASN A 258 13.67 15.60 -3.92
N PHE A 259 13.27 16.80 -4.31
CA PHE A 259 13.84 18.06 -3.83
C PHE A 259 13.65 18.21 -2.30
N LEU A 260 12.44 18.01 -1.81
CA LEU A 260 12.15 18.08 -0.37
C LEU A 260 12.89 17.00 0.42
N ALA A 261 13.04 15.80 -0.15
CA ALA A 261 13.84 14.74 0.46
C ALA A 261 15.32 15.09 0.58
N GLN A 262 15.87 15.85 -0.37
CA GLN A 262 17.30 16.22 -0.40
C GLN A 262 17.60 17.53 0.33
N ILE A 263 16.62 18.42 0.50
CA ILE A 263 16.84 19.70 1.17
C ILE A 263 16.98 19.52 2.70
N THR A 264 16.36 18.52 3.29
CA THR A 264 16.46 18.25 4.73
C THR A 264 17.88 17.90 5.18
N PRO A 265 18.63 17.00 4.52
CA PRO A 265 20.05 16.79 4.81
C PRO A 265 20.88 18.07 4.75
N PHE A 266 20.56 18.99 3.83
CA PHE A 266 21.23 20.31 3.79
C PHE A 266 21.03 21.08 5.11
N PHE A 267 19.81 21.14 5.64
CA PHE A 267 19.56 21.78 6.93
C PHE A 267 20.25 21.05 8.09
N PHE A 268 20.28 19.71 8.07
CA PHE A 268 20.97 18.94 9.08
C PHE A 268 22.48 19.20 9.09
N PHE A 269 23.12 19.27 7.92
CA PHE A 269 24.52 19.60 7.83
C PHE A 269 24.80 21.06 8.22
N SER A 270 23.96 22.00 7.77
CA SER A 270 24.16 23.43 8.05
C SER A 270 23.88 23.76 9.52
N VAL A 271 22.70 23.44 10.02
CA VAL A 271 22.27 23.76 11.40
C VAL A 271 22.91 22.78 12.41
N GLY A 272 22.80 21.48 12.14
CA GLY A 272 23.37 20.45 13.01
C GLY A 272 24.91 20.52 13.07
N GLY A 273 25.57 20.75 11.94
CA GLY A 273 27.02 20.99 11.90
C GLY A 273 27.43 22.23 12.70
N TYR A 274 26.68 23.33 12.57
CA TYR A 274 26.89 24.53 13.36
C TYR A 274 26.73 24.24 14.87
N LEU A 275 25.68 23.52 15.28
CA LEU A 275 25.44 23.14 16.68
C LEU A 275 26.56 22.25 17.23
N VAL A 276 27.07 21.30 16.46
CA VAL A 276 28.19 20.43 16.83
C VAL A 276 29.46 21.24 17.02
N ILE A 277 29.75 22.21 16.15
CA ILE A 277 30.94 23.05 16.23
C ILE A 277 30.86 24.02 17.40
N LYS A 278 29.71 24.68 17.60
CA LYS A 278 29.48 25.63 18.69
C LYS A 278 29.44 24.94 20.06
N GLY A 279 28.93 23.73 20.14
CA GLY A 279 28.80 22.94 21.36
C GLY A 279 30.08 22.16 21.76
N ARG A 280 31.21 22.36 21.06
CA ARG A 280 32.47 21.69 21.40
C ARG A 280 32.87 22.01 22.86
N GLY A 281 32.90 20.97 23.69
CA GLY A 281 33.25 21.08 25.12
C GLY A 281 32.05 21.01 26.08
N ASP A 282 30.82 21.09 25.59
CA ASP A 282 29.62 20.88 26.41
C ASP A 282 29.16 19.41 26.31
N PRO A 283 29.12 18.68 27.48
CA PRO A 283 28.68 17.28 27.51
C PRO A 283 27.24 17.08 26.99
N ASN A 284 26.38 18.12 27.06
CA ASN A 284 24.99 18.08 26.66
C ASN A 284 24.74 18.53 25.18
N ALA A 285 25.82 18.98 24.52
CA ALA A 285 25.72 19.44 23.15
C ALA A 285 25.56 18.25 22.14
N LEU A 286 25.01 18.57 20.98
CA LEU A 286 24.88 17.61 19.88
C LEU A 286 26.26 17.05 19.50
N SER A 287 26.41 15.71 19.59
CA SER A 287 27.65 15.05 19.18
C SER A 287 27.69 14.77 17.69
N LEU A 288 28.86 14.60 17.09
CA LEU A 288 29.04 14.23 15.72
C LEU A 288 28.34 12.89 15.38
N GLY A 289 28.46 11.91 16.29
CA GLY A 289 27.79 10.62 16.13
C GLY A 289 26.25 10.73 16.15
N ALA A 290 25.72 11.63 17.00
CA ALA A 290 24.28 11.90 17.02
C ALA A 290 23.80 12.52 15.68
N LEU A 291 24.56 13.47 15.12
CA LEU A 291 24.25 14.05 13.81
C LEU A 291 24.25 13.01 12.68
N VAL A 292 25.25 12.11 12.66
CA VAL A 292 25.33 11.01 11.68
C VAL A 292 24.16 10.05 11.84
N ALA A 293 23.81 9.68 13.07
CA ALA A 293 22.68 8.78 13.35
C ALA A 293 21.33 9.42 12.97
N VAL A 294 21.15 10.72 13.22
CA VAL A 294 19.96 11.48 12.79
C VAL A 294 19.84 11.52 11.26
N LEU A 295 20.92 11.74 10.53
CA LEU A 295 20.93 11.71 9.07
C LEU A 295 20.55 10.33 8.52
N ALA A 296 21.06 9.26 9.12
CA ALA A 296 20.70 7.90 8.75
C ALA A 296 19.21 7.63 9.02
N ALA A 297 18.73 7.93 10.23
CA ALA A 297 17.33 7.78 10.60
C ALA A 297 16.38 8.57 9.69
N TYR A 298 16.74 9.81 9.34
CA TYR A 298 15.92 10.63 8.44
C TYR A 298 15.82 10.03 7.03
N LYS A 299 16.92 9.50 6.50
CA LYS A 299 16.92 8.83 5.19
C LYS A 299 15.93 7.67 5.17
N ASP A 300 15.86 6.93 6.26
CA ASP A 300 15.02 5.73 6.38
C ASP A 300 13.54 6.07 6.61
N ILE A 301 13.19 7.26 7.12
CA ILE A 301 11.79 7.73 7.30
C ILE A 301 11.02 7.82 5.98
N LEU A 302 11.68 8.11 4.86
CA LEU A 302 11.03 8.35 3.58
C LEU A 302 10.30 7.12 3.03
N SER A 303 10.82 5.92 3.30
CA SER A 303 10.20 4.67 2.84
C SER A 303 8.88 4.37 3.55
N PRO A 304 8.83 4.32 4.90
CA PRO A 304 7.58 4.13 5.64
C PRO A 304 6.47 5.12 5.26
N TRP A 305 6.84 6.39 5.07
CA TRP A 305 5.89 7.42 4.65
C TRP A 305 5.25 7.12 3.30
N LYS A 306 6.06 6.75 2.30
CA LYS A 306 5.57 6.40 0.96
C LYS A 306 4.67 5.15 1.00
N GLU A 307 5.05 4.14 1.77
CA GLU A 307 4.27 2.92 1.90
C GLU A 307 2.91 3.16 2.58
N LEU A 308 2.84 4.04 3.59
CA LEU A 308 1.57 4.44 4.20
C LEU A 308 0.65 5.19 3.23
N LEU A 309 1.20 6.09 2.41
CA LEU A 309 0.42 6.77 1.37
C LEU A 309 -0.09 5.80 0.30
N GLN A 310 0.74 4.84 -0.11
CA GLN A 310 0.36 3.80 -1.06
C GLN A 310 -0.73 2.90 -0.47
N TRP A 311 -0.58 2.48 0.78
CA TRP A 311 -1.58 1.70 1.50
C TRP A 311 -2.93 2.42 1.55
N TYR A 312 -2.93 3.73 1.84
CA TYR A 312 -4.17 4.52 1.88
C TYR A 312 -4.88 4.55 0.51
N SER A 313 -4.12 4.72 -0.57
CA SER A 313 -4.66 4.67 -1.94
C SER A 313 -5.22 3.29 -2.28
N THR A 314 -4.46 2.24 -2.00
CA THR A 314 -4.86 0.84 -2.25
C THR A 314 -6.10 0.46 -1.44
N LYS A 315 -6.20 0.92 -0.19
CA LYS A 315 -7.37 0.72 0.67
C LYS A 315 -8.66 1.19 0.01
N GLU A 316 -8.67 2.41 -0.56
CA GLU A 316 -9.87 2.96 -1.20
C GLU A 316 -10.22 2.21 -2.48
N ASP A 317 -9.23 1.89 -3.32
CA ASP A 317 -9.44 1.13 -4.55
C ASP A 317 -10.01 -0.27 -4.27
N VAL A 318 -9.44 -0.97 -3.30
CA VAL A 318 -9.88 -2.33 -2.92
C VAL A 318 -11.25 -2.30 -2.25
N ARG A 319 -11.54 -1.28 -1.42
CA ARG A 319 -12.86 -1.11 -0.81
C ARG A 319 -13.94 -0.99 -1.87
N ILE A 320 -13.73 -0.12 -2.86
CA ILE A 320 -14.70 0.08 -3.96
C ILE A 320 -14.92 -1.21 -4.74
N LYS A 321 -13.83 -1.92 -5.09
CA LYS A 321 -13.94 -3.20 -5.82
C LYS A 321 -14.69 -4.25 -5.02
N TYR A 322 -14.38 -4.38 -3.73
CA TYR A 322 -15.06 -5.33 -2.86
C TYR A 322 -16.57 -5.03 -2.77
N GLU A 323 -16.96 -3.78 -2.54
CA GLU A 323 -18.35 -3.35 -2.46
C GLU A 323 -19.08 -3.59 -3.78
N GLN A 324 -18.43 -3.34 -4.93
CA GLN A 324 -18.99 -3.65 -6.25
C GLN A 324 -19.23 -5.14 -6.46
N ILE A 325 -18.23 -5.98 -6.15
CA ILE A 325 -18.35 -7.43 -6.28
C ILE A 325 -19.49 -7.93 -5.38
N VAL A 326 -19.52 -7.56 -4.10
CA VAL A 326 -20.56 -8.00 -3.18
C VAL A 326 -21.95 -7.58 -3.67
N SER A 327 -22.12 -6.35 -4.15
CA SER A 327 -23.41 -5.87 -4.64
C SER A 327 -23.92 -6.63 -5.87
N GLN A 328 -23.02 -7.09 -6.75
CA GLN A 328 -23.37 -7.87 -7.93
C GLN A 328 -23.67 -9.33 -7.63
N PHE A 329 -23.06 -9.87 -6.55
CA PHE A 329 -23.26 -11.25 -6.12
C PHE A 329 -24.40 -11.42 -5.10
N GLU A 330 -25.11 -10.34 -4.74
CA GLU A 330 -26.34 -10.38 -3.94
C GLU A 330 -27.53 -9.81 -4.71
N PRO A 331 -27.94 -10.41 -5.86
CA PRO A 331 -29.10 -9.96 -6.61
C PRO A 331 -30.40 -10.17 -5.83
N PRO A 332 -31.44 -9.39 -6.10
CA PRO A 332 -32.77 -9.63 -5.52
C PRO A 332 -33.29 -11.01 -5.97
N GLY A 333 -33.87 -11.75 -5.03
CA GLY A 333 -34.43 -13.09 -5.29
C GLY A 333 -33.39 -14.22 -5.26
N ILE A 334 -32.22 -13.99 -4.65
CA ILE A 334 -31.23 -15.07 -4.42
C ILE A 334 -31.84 -16.20 -3.56
N VAL A 335 -31.55 -17.45 -3.92
CA VAL A 335 -32.06 -18.63 -3.20
C VAL A 335 -31.47 -18.71 -1.78
N ASP A 336 -32.29 -19.04 -0.78
CA ASP A 336 -31.79 -19.17 0.58
C ASP A 336 -30.79 -20.33 0.69
N ALA A 337 -29.70 -20.09 1.43
CA ALA A 337 -28.61 -21.06 1.64
C ALA A 337 -29.15 -22.38 2.26
N LYS A 338 -30.09 -22.27 3.17
CA LYS A 338 -30.69 -23.44 3.87
C LYS A 338 -31.35 -24.43 2.90
N LEU A 339 -31.93 -23.93 1.82
CA LEU A 339 -32.59 -24.80 0.80
C LEU A 339 -31.58 -25.63 0.00
N MET A 340 -30.28 -25.26 0.02
CA MET A 340 -29.23 -25.98 -0.71
C MET A 340 -28.37 -26.87 0.21
N GLU A 341 -28.35 -26.60 1.50
CA GLU A 341 -27.54 -27.35 2.48
C GLU A 341 -28.30 -28.49 3.14
N GLU A 342 -29.62 -28.40 3.23
CA GLU A 342 -30.43 -29.51 3.78
C GLU A 342 -30.63 -30.61 2.71
N PRO A 343 -30.26 -31.87 2.99
CA PRO A 343 -30.73 -32.96 2.15
C PRO A 343 -32.28 -32.92 2.16
N PRO A 344 -32.94 -33.12 1.04
CA PRO A 344 -34.38 -33.09 0.99
C PRO A 344 -34.89 -34.05 2.09
N ALA A 345 -35.60 -33.50 3.05
CA ALA A 345 -36.30 -34.34 4.05
C ALA A 345 -37.05 -35.43 3.30
N ALA A 346 -36.93 -36.68 3.74
CA ALA A 346 -37.57 -37.80 3.06
C ALA A 346 -39.01 -37.38 2.71
N ILE A 347 -39.26 -37.18 1.43
CA ILE A 347 -40.54 -36.69 0.93
C ILE A 347 -41.56 -37.73 1.36
N PRO A 348 -42.43 -37.43 2.35
CA PRO A 348 -43.53 -38.35 2.63
C PRO A 348 -44.33 -38.53 1.35
N SER A 349 -44.74 -39.74 1.04
CA SER A 349 -45.47 -40.06 -0.18
C SER A 349 -46.53 -39.00 -0.46
N ILE A 350 -46.29 -38.15 -1.46
CA ILE A 350 -47.22 -37.10 -1.87
C ILE A 350 -48.33 -37.81 -2.66
N ALA A 351 -49.40 -38.15 -1.98
CA ALA A 351 -50.66 -38.42 -2.60
C ALA A 351 -51.44 -37.11 -2.57
N GLY A 352 -51.43 -36.35 -3.67
CA GLY A 352 -52.20 -35.13 -3.63
C GLY A 352 -51.98 -34.17 -4.79
N ASP A 353 -52.92 -33.30 -4.93
CA ASP A 353 -52.99 -32.26 -5.96
C ASP A 353 -51.97 -31.17 -5.71
N ILE A 354 -51.29 -30.70 -6.78
CA ILE A 354 -50.40 -29.53 -6.68
C ILE A 354 -51.26 -28.29 -6.95
N ALA A 355 -51.53 -27.52 -5.87
CA ALA A 355 -52.16 -26.21 -6.02
C ALA A 355 -51.10 -25.12 -5.90
N ALA A 356 -50.88 -24.37 -6.99
CA ALA A 356 -50.04 -23.22 -7.00
C ALA A 356 -50.90 -21.95 -7.02
N THR A 357 -50.83 -21.14 -5.96
CA THR A 357 -51.50 -19.85 -5.84
C THR A 357 -50.45 -18.74 -5.83
N GLY A 358 -50.68 -17.69 -6.64
CA GLY A 358 -49.82 -16.49 -6.61
C GLY A 358 -48.54 -16.59 -7.45
N LEU A 359 -48.50 -17.44 -8.47
CA LEU A 359 -47.40 -17.46 -9.43
C LEU A 359 -47.44 -16.18 -10.27
N THR A 360 -46.47 -15.28 -10.05
CA THR A 360 -46.14 -14.18 -10.95
C THR A 360 -44.86 -14.57 -11.71
N TYR A 361 -44.92 -14.50 -13.02
CA TYR A 361 -43.81 -14.78 -13.93
C TYR A 361 -43.10 -13.48 -14.28
#